data_34319a6c4bc6293eeef09b2592999186
#
_entry.id   34319a6c4bc6293eeef09b2592999186
#
_cell.length_a   1.000
_cell.length_b   1.000
_cell.length_c   1.000
_cell.angle_alpha   90.00
_cell.angle_beta   90.00
_cell.angle_gamma   90.00
#
_symmetry.space_group_name_H-M   'P 1'
#
loop_
_entity.id
_entity.type
_entity.pdbx_description
1 polymer ?
#
loop_
_entity_poly.entity_id
_entity_poly.type
_entity_poly.pdbx_seq_one_letter_code
_entity_poly.pdbx_strand_id
1 'polypeptide(L)'
;MGNSTVSDARNITLVMDFYELTMSYDYFKQGKKDEIAYFDMFYRKNPDNGGYVIMAGLQQLIEAIKDMHFSKGDIDYLRTLNMFDEEFLSYLADFKFDGTIWAVPEGTPVFPYEPLVTVKGKLIEAQLLETFLLVTINHQSLIATKTHRIVQEAKGRPVMEFGARRAQGYDGATYGARAAYIGGAAGTATVSAGKAFGIPVLGTMAHSFVQSFDTEYDAFKAYAEIYPDSCILLVDTYDTLKSGIPNAIRVAEEVLQPMGKTLAGIRIDSGDIAYLTKKARMMLDVAGLTNTKISISNSLDEYLIRSVLEQGARIDSFGVGENMITSKSSPVFGGVYKMAAMEKDGQIVPKIKISENKEKITNPGYKKVYRLIENETNKAIADIVMFADETIDPEKNLTIYSQYDKWKNKTLIGGSYTFFELQKPIFVDGECVYEEKTLAEIRENVKKQGTLLWDEIFRLEYPHAYYVDLSERLIDYKLKMLEEKHG
;
A
#
# COMPACT_ATOMS: atom_id res chain seq x y z
N MET A 1 20.71 -15.10 -1.72
CA MET A 1 19.60 -15.99 -2.08
C MET A 1 18.57 -15.08 -2.72
N GLY A 2 18.34 -15.23 -4.03
CA GLY A 2 17.43 -14.36 -4.75
C GLY A 2 16.02 -14.45 -4.18
N ASN A 3 15.36 -13.30 -4.04
CA ASN A 3 13.96 -13.23 -3.68
C ASN A 3 13.14 -13.91 -4.78
N SER A 4 12.76 -15.18 -4.58
CA SER A 4 11.81 -15.80 -5.49
C SER A 4 10.45 -15.14 -5.23
N THR A 5 9.93 -14.47 -6.24
CA THR A 5 8.64 -13.82 -6.19
C THR A 5 7.51 -14.81 -6.49
N VAL A 6 6.31 -14.52 -6.05
CA VAL A 6 5.12 -15.34 -6.34
C VAL A 6 4.81 -15.38 -7.83
N SER A 7 5.38 -14.44 -8.60
CA SER A 7 5.21 -14.34 -10.05
C SER A 7 6.11 -15.27 -10.88
N ASP A 8 7.11 -15.93 -10.30
CA ASP A 8 8.15 -16.70 -11.00
C ASP A 8 7.66 -17.80 -11.98
N ALA A 9 6.37 -18.08 -12.03
CA ALA A 9 5.81 -19.11 -12.91
C ALA A 9 4.70 -18.59 -13.83
N ARG A 10 4.36 -17.30 -13.81
CA ARG A 10 3.20 -16.79 -14.57
C ARG A 10 3.58 -15.56 -15.39
N ASN A 11 3.47 -15.69 -16.71
CA ASN A 11 3.45 -14.53 -17.56
C ASN A 11 2.16 -13.74 -17.34
N ILE A 12 2.28 -12.52 -16.81
CA ILE A 12 1.15 -11.62 -16.50
C ILE A 12 0.97 -10.53 -17.56
N THR A 13 1.69 -10.58 -18.65
CA THR A 13 1.66 -9.55 -19.72
C THR A 13 0.25 -9.26 -20.23
N LEU A 14 -0.62 -10.28 -20.32
CA LEU A 14 -2.02 -10.10 -20.71
C LEU A 14 -2.95 -9.61 -19.59
N VAL A 15 -2.42 -9.27 -18.39
CA VAL A 15 -3.20 -8.58 -17.36
C VAL A 15 -3.31 -7.10 -17.73
N MET A 16 -4.12 -6.82 -18.74
CA MET A 16 -4.36 -5.49 -19.29
C MET A 16 -5.82 -5.35 -19.74
N ASP A 17 -6.32 -4.14 -19.77
CA ASP A 17 -7.62 -3.85 -20.37
C ASP A 17 -7.52 -3.95 -21.91
N PHE A 18 -8.54 -4.49 -22.53
CA PHE A 18 -8.53 -4.74 -23.98
C PHE A 18 -8.32 -3.47 -24.82
N TYR A 19 -8.78 -2.31 -24.33
CA TYR A 19 -8.55 -1.05 -25.04
C TYR A 19 -7.07 -0.69 -25.18
N GLU A 20 -6.19 -1.17 -24.29
CA GLU A 20 -4.75 -0.94 -24.41
C GLU A 20 -4.19 -1.58 -25.70
N LEU A 21 -4.65 -2.79 -26.03
CA LEU A 21 -4.29 -3.47 -27.28
C LEU A 21 -4.93 -2.82 -28.50
N THR A 22 -6.23 -2.47 -28.43
CA THR A 22 -6.91 -1.87 -29.58
C THR A 22 -6.38 -0.49 -29.94
N MET A 23 -6.08 0.34 -28.91
CA MET A 23 -5.40 1.63 -29.11
C MET A 23 -3.98 1.45 -29.64
N SER A 24 -3.22 0.49 -29.09
CA SER A 24 -1.86 0.18 -29.54
C SER A 24 -1.84 -0.26 -31.00
N TYR A 25 -2.82 -1.05 -31.43
CA TYR A 25 -2.96 -1.43 -32.85
C TYR A 25 -3.25 -0.22 -33.73
N ASP A 26 -4.16 0.69 -33.30
CA ASP A 26 -4.41 1.92 -34.03
C ASP A 26 -3.15 2.81 -34.11
N TYR A 27 -2.44 3.00 -33.03
CA TYR A 27 -1.16 3.72 -33.02
C TYR A 27 -0.14 3.10 -33.97
N PHE A 28 -0.05 1.78 -34.01
CA PHE A 28 0.82 1.04 -34.91
C PHE A 28 0.45 1.31 -36.38
N LYS A 29 -0.83 1.18 -36.74
CA LYS A 29 -1.33 1.40 -38.12
C LYS A 29 -1.21 2.86 -38.57
N GLN A 30 -1.29 3.84 -37.64
CA GLN A 30 -1.12 5.27 -37.93
C GLN A 30 0.36 5.71 -37.95
N GLY A 31 1.32 4.79 -37.76
CA GLY A 31 2.74 5.11 -37.74
C GLY A 31 3.22 5.87 -36.52
N LYS A 32 2.47 5.81 -35.40
CA LYS A 32 2.74 6.52 -34.14
C LYS A 32 3.50 5.68 -33.11
N LYS A 33 3.87 4.46 -33.44
CA LYS A 33 4.49 3.51 -32.52
C LYS A 33 5.76 4.02 -31.86
N ASP A 34 6.51 4.88 -32.56
CA ASP A 34 7.80 5.44 -32.11
C ASP A 34 7.66 6.85 -31.49
N GLU A 35 6.43 7.43 -31.44
CA GLU A 35 6.20 8.71 -30.78
C GLU A 35 6.41 8.56 -29.26
N ILE A 36 7.14 9.48 -28.64
CA ILE A 36 7.40 9.47 -27.20
C ILE A 36 6.27 10.14 -26.45
N ALA A 37 5.77 9.48 -25.41
CA ALA A 37 4.72 9.98 -24.54
C ALA A 37 5.16 9.95 -23.06
N TYR A 38 4.55 10.83 -22.28
CA TYR A 38 4.70 10.90 -20.82
C TYR A 38 3.35 10.64 -20.18
N PHE A 39 3.31 9.72 -19.25
CA PHE A 39 2.13 9.39 -18.46
C PHE A 39 2.44 9.54 -16.98
N ASP A 40 1.47 10.05 -16.21
CA ASP A 40 1.53 10.07 -14.77
C ASP A 40 0.47 9.16 -14.15
N MET A 41 0.89 8.35 -13.19
CA MET A 41 0.01 7.75 -12.22
C MET A 41 -0.14 8.66 -11.02
N PHE A 42 -1.37 8.93 -10.61
CA PHE A 42 -1.72 9.70 -9.41
C PHE A 42 -3.11 9.29 -8.90
N TYR A 43 -3.50 9.80 -7.73
CA TYR A 43 -4.86 9.60 -7.21
C TYR A 43 -5.45 10.95 -6.76
N ARG A 44 -6.78 10.99 -6.51
CA ARG A 44 -7.50 12.25 -6.30
C ARG A 44 -8.01 12.46 -4.88
N LYS A 45 -8.19 11.37 -4.11
CA LYS A 45 -8.78 11.42 -2.78
C LYS A 45 -8.19 10.30 -1.91
N ASN A 46 -7.83 10.64 -0.68
CA ASN A 46 -7.38 9.65 0.28
C ASN A 46 -8.51 8.68 0.65
N PRO A 47 -8.23 7.36 0.76
CA PRO A 47 -9.19 6.40 1.27
C PRO A 47 -9.61 6.74 2.71
N ASP A 48 -10.81 6.33 3.11
CA ASP A 48 -11.38 6.55 4.44
C ASP A 48 -11.41 8.03 4.91
N ASN A 49 -11.36 9.00 3.99
CA ASN A 49 -11.16 10.42 4.29
C ASN A 49 -9.91 10.66 5.19
N GLY A 50 -8.91 9.80 5.09
CA GLY A 50 -7.65 9.94 5.81
C GLY A 50 -6.80 11.10 5.30
N GLY A 51 -5.72 11.42 6.02
CA GLY A 51 -4.85 12.55 5.67
C GLY A 51 -3.72 12.20 4.68
N TYR A 52 -3.45 10.92 4.41
CA TYR A 52 -2.30 10.45 3.64
C TYR A 52 -2.53 9.05 3.07
N VAL A 53 -1.61 8.61 2.22
CA VAL A 53 -1.48 7.24 1.73
C VAL A 53 -0.02 6.79 1.88
N ILE A 54 0.23 5.54 2.20
CA ILE A 54 1.57 4.93 2.18
C ILE A 54 1.79 4.29 0.81
N MET A 55 2.78 4.77 0.07
CA MET A 55 3.16 4.21 -1.24
C MET A 55 3.66 2.78 -1.08
N ALA A 56 3.10 1.84 -1.84
CA ALA A 56 3.52 0.44 -1.86
C ALA A 56 3.20 -0.23 -3.21
N GLY A 57 3.87 -1.33 -3.53
CA GLY A 57 3.68 -2.11 -4.76
C GLY A 57 4.75 -1.88 -5.83
N LEU A 58 5.72 -0.98 -5.60
CA LEU A 58 6.74 -0.65 -6.58
C LEU A 58 7.64 -1.85 -6.92
N GLN A 59 8.02 -2.66 -5.94
CA GLN A 59 8.85 -3.85 -6.20
C GLN A 59 8.15 -4.83 -7.14
N GLN A 60 6.86 -5.13 -6.90
CA GLN A 60 6.09 -6.00 -7.79
C GLN A 60 5.97 -5.41 -9.20
N LEU A 61 5.79 -4.09 -9.31
CA LEU A 61 5.77 -3.41 -10.62
C LEU A 61 7.09 -3.55 -11.36
N ILE A 62 8.22 -3.37 -10.66
CA ILE A 62 9.58 -3.50 -11.25
C ILE A 62 9.79 -4.92 -11.78
N GLU A 63 9.45 -5.93 -11.00
CA GLU A 63 9.59 -7.34 -11.39
C GLU A 63 8.75 -7.65 -12.63
N ALA A 64 7.51 -7.19 -12.65
CA ALA A 64 6.63 -7.41 -13.78
C ALA A 64 7.11 -6.74 -15.08
N ILE A 65 7.64 -5.51 -14.97
CA ILE A 65 8.19 -4.81 -16.16
C ILE A 65 9.44 -5.52 -16.69
N LYS A 66 10.31 -6.03 -15.80
CA LYS A 66 11.49 -6.82 -16.20
C LYS A 66 11.12 -8.09 -16.97
N ASP A 67 10.02 -8.73 -16.58
CA ASP A 67 9.55 -10.00 -17.15
C ASP A 67 8.51 -9.81 -18.28
N MET A 68 8.10 -8.59 -18.56
CA MET A 68 7.04 -8.30 -19.52
C MET A 68 7.44 -8.70 -20.95
N HIS A 69 6.74 -9.66 -21.51
CA HIS A 69 6.92 -10.15 -22.87
C HIS A 69 5.67 -10.90 -23.34
N PHE A 70 5.35 -10.82 -24.62
CA PHE A 70 4.27 -11.62 -25.20
C PHE A 70 4.83 -13.01 -25.60
N SER A 71 4.41 -14.03 -24.86
CA SER A 71 4.77 -15.40 -25.20
C SER A 71 4.15 -15.85 -26.53
N LYS A 72 4.67 -16.93 -27.13
CA LYS A 72 4.05 -17.53 -28.32
C LYS A 72 2.58 -17.86 -28.06
N GLY A 73 2.22 -18.34 -26.86
CA GLY A 73 0.84 -18.66 -26.50
C GLY A 73 -0.05 -17.42 -26.48
N ASP A 74 0.47 -16.28 -25.99
CA ASP A 74 -0.24 -15.00 -25.98
C ASP A 74 -0.51 -14.52 -27.41
N ILE A 75 0.50 -14.55 -28.28
CA ILE A 75 0.35 -14.18 -29.71
C ILE A 75 -0.63 -15.09 -30.42
N ASP A 76 -0.54 -16.42 -30.21
CA ASP A 76 -1.49 -17.37 -30.80
C ASP A 76 -2.93 -17.10 -30.33
N TYR A 77 -3.12 -16.76 -29.05
CA TYR A 77 -4.44 -16.36 -28.53
C TYR A 77 -4.93 -15.06 -29.17
N LEU A 78 -4.09 -14.00 -29.22
CA LEU A 78 -4.48 -12.72 -29.83
C LEU A 78 -4.85 -12.88 -31.30
N ARG A 79 -4.17 -13.76 -32.01
CA ARG A 79 -4.52 -14.12 -33.42
C ARG A 79 -5.92 -14.68 -33.53
N THR A 80 -6.40 -15.48 -32.57
CA THR A 80 -7.77 -16.05 -32.61
C THR A 80 -8.86 -15.00 -32.50
N LEU A 81 -8.57 -13.81 -32.01
CA LEU A 81 -9.52 -12.71 -31.90
C LEU A 81 -9.88 -12.12 -33.28
N ASN A 82 -9.07 -12.37 -34.31
CA ASN A 82 -9.26 -11.87 -35.68
C ASN A 82 -9.40 -10.32 -35.77
N MET A 83 -8.75 -9.60 -34.86
CA MET A 83 -8.78 -8.14 -34.79
C MET A 83 -7.45 -7.49 -35.16
N PHE A 84 -6.36 -8.25 -35.08
CA PHE A 84 -4.99 -7.78 -35.27
C PHE A 84 -4.36 -8.49 -36.47
N ASP A 85 -3.61 -7.74 -37.27
CA ASP A 85 -2.86 -8.36 -38.39
C ASP A 85 -1.51 -8.94 -37.92
N GLU A 86 -0.91 -9.77 -38.78
CA GLU A 86 0.35 -10.45 -38.45
C GLU A 86 1.53 -9.49 -38.25
N GLU A 87 1.49 -8.31 -38.85
CA GLU A 87 2.54 -7.30 -38.69
C GLU A 87 2.55 -6.75 -37.26
N PHE A 88 1.37 -6.42 -36.68
CA PHE A 88 1.23 -6.00 -35.30
C PHE A 88 1.50 -7.14 -34.33
N LEU A 89 1.02 -8.35 -34.62
CA LEU A 89 1.31 -9.52 -33.78
C LEU A 89 2.82 -9.82 -33.72
N SER A 90 3.53 -9.66 -34.83
CA SER A 90 4.99 -9.77 -34.86
C SER A 90 5.65 -8.67 -34.04
N TYR A 91 5.16 -7.44 -34.11
CA TYR A 91 5.65 -6.32 -33.27
C TYR A 91 5.48 -6.62 -31.79
N LEU A 92 4.32 -7.18 -31.38
CA LEU A 92 4.11 -7.58 -29.98
C LEU A 92 5.02 -8.76 -29.57
N ALA A 93 5.29 -9.70 -30.44
CA ALA A 93 6.19 -10.82 -30.13
C ALA A 93 7.63 -10.38 -29.83
N ASP A 94 8.06 -9.25 -30.40
CA ASP A 94 9.37 -8.63 -30.13
C ASP A 94 9.31 -7.53 -29.06
N PHE A 95 8.17 -7.40 -28.35
CA PHE A 95 7.95 -6.34 -27.37
C PHE A 95 8.97 -6.40 -26.22
N LYS A 96 9.58 -5.27 -25.93
CA LYS A 96 10.39 -5.00 -24.76
C LYS A 96 10.14 -3.55 -24.33
N PHE A 97 9.97 -3.32 -23.05
CA PHE A 97 9.92 -1.96 -22.54
C PHE A 97 11.33 -1.36 -22.54
N ASP A 98 11.54 -0.28 -23.27
CA ASP A 98 12.83 0.44 -23.35
C ASP A 98 12.73 1.91 -22.90
N GLY A 99 11.65 2.27 -22.18
CA GLY A 99 11.42 3.61 -21.68
C GLY A 99 12.11 3.91 -20.35
N THR A 100 11.78 5.09 -19.80
CA THR A 100 12.26 5.57 -18.50
C THR A 100 11.09 5.70 -17.53
N ILE A 101 11.27 5.26 -16.29
CA ILE A 101 10.27 5.34 -15.23
C ILE A 101 10.88 6.01 -14.00
N TRP A 102 10.16 6.97 -13.46
CA TRP A 102 10.40 7.55 -12.14
C TRP A 102 9.24 7.18 -11.23
N ALA A 103 9.53 6.85 -9.98
CA ALA A 103 8.50 6.55 -8.99
C ALA A 103 8.88 7.03 -7.59
N VAL A 104 7.86 7.29 -6.77
CA VAL A 104 8.03 7.52 -5.34
C VAL A 104 8.40 6.20 -4.67
N PRO A 105 9.46 6.14 -3.84
CA PRO A 105 9.86 4.91 -3.14
C PRO A 105 8.79 4.40 -2.19
N GLU A 106 8.71 3.06 -2.06
CA GLU A 106 7.79 2.43 -1.10
C GLU A 106 8.03 2.91 0.34
N GLY A 107 6.96 2.97 1.10
CA GLY A 107 6.97 3.46 2.48
C GLY A 107 6.91 4.98 2.61
N THR A 108 6.89 5.73 1.51
CA THR A 108 6.74 7.18 1.53
C THR A 108 5.27 7.56 1.69
N PRO A 109 4.88 8.41 2.67
CA PRO A 109 3.56 9.03 2.69
C PRO A 109 3.39 9.96 1.50
N VAL A 110 2.30 9.78 0.76
CA VAL A 110 1.96 10.52 -0.46
C VAL A 110 0.55 11.10 -0.37
N PHE A 111 0.26 12.08 -1.23
CA PHE A 111 -0.97 12.86 -1.16
C PHE A 111 -1.64 12.98 -2.54
N PRO A 112 -2.94 13.36 -2.60
CA PRO A 112 -3.65 13.51 -3.86
C PRO A 112 -2.96 14.46 -4.85
N TYR A 113 -2.99 14.10 -6.14
CA TYR A 113 -2.40 14.85 -7.27
C TYR A 113 -0.88 14.85 -7.39
N GLU A 114 -0.16 14.19 -6.51
CA GLU A 114 1.26 13.90 -6.73
C GLU A 114 1.41 12.87 -7.86
N PRO A 115 2.31 13.06 -8.83
CA PRO A 115 2.72 11.99 -9.72
C PRO A 115 3.48 10.93 -8.93
N LEU A 116 2.85 9.78 -8.66
CA LEU A 116 3.45 8.67 -7.91
C LEU A 116 4.41 7.87 -8.78
N VAL A 117 4.03 7.65 -10.04
CA VAL A 117 4.84 7.03 -11.07
C VAL A 117 4.71 7.87 -12.34
N THR A 118 5.84 8.23 -12.93
CA THR A 118 5.91 8.89 -14.25
C THR A 118 6.60 7.95 -15.22
N VAL A 119 5.96 7.66 -16.34
CA VAL A 119 6.48 6.82 -17.42
C VAL A 119 6.74 7.69 -18.63
N LYS A 120 7.98 7.64 -19.14
CA LYS A 120 8.38 8.15 -20.46
C LYS A 120 8.74 6.96 -21.34
N GLY A 121 8.13 6.82 -22.49
CA GLY A 121 8.44 5.74 -23.42
C GLY A 121 7.73 5.92 -24.76
N LYS A 122 7.98 5.02 -25.68
CA LYS A 122 7.18 4.95 -26.89
C LYS A 122 5.71 4.77 -26.54
N LEU A 123 4.85 5.38 -27.33
CA LEU A 123 3.42 5.52 -27.01
C LEU A 123 2.76 4.16 -26.71
N ILE A 124 3.07 3.12 -27.49
CA ILE A 124 2.55 1.77 -27.27
C ILE A 124 3.11 1.17 -25.98
N GLU A 125 4.41 1.30 -25.74
CA GLU A 125 5.06 0.76 -24.54
C GLU A 125 4.50 1.38 -23.27
N ALA A 126 4.37 2.72 -23.24
CA ALA A 126 3.81 3.43 -22.09
C ALA A 126 2.32 3.09 -21.87
N GLN A 127 1.55 2.85 -22.96
CA GLN A 127 0.14 2.50 -22.88
C GLN A 127 -0.08 1.10 -22.28
N LEU A 128 0.72 0.11 -22.67
CA LEU A 128 0.57 -1.29 -22.23
C LEU A 128 0.93 -1.53 -20.76
N LEU A 129 1.41 -0.52 -20.04
CA LEU A 129 1.68 -0.61 -18.61
C LEU A 129 0.48 -0.21 -17.73
N GLU A 130 -0.57 0.42 -18.28
CA GLU A 130 -1.62 1.11 -17.51
C GLU A 130 -2.28 0.20 -16.47
N THR A 131 -2.91 -0.89 -16.92
CA THR A 131 -3.73 -1.73 -16.02
C THR A 131 -2.87 -2.42 -14.96
N PHE A 132 -1.74 -3.01 -15.34
CA PHE A 132 -0.89 -3.71 -14.40
C PHE A 132 -0.29 -2.77 -13.34
N LEU A 133 0.18 -1.60 -13.76
CA LEU A 133 0.70 -0.56 -12.90
C LEU A 133 -0.37 -0.13 -11.87
N LEU A 134 -1.59 0.15 -12.36
CA LEU A 134 -2.69 0.58 -11.50
C LEU A 134 -3.11 -0.50 -10.51
N VAL A 135 -3.32 -1.74 -10.96
CA VAL A 135 -3.76 -2.84 -10.09
C VAL A 135 -2.75 -3.08 -8.97
N THR A 136 -1.46 -3.01 -9.28
CA THR A 136 -0.38 -3.28 -8.33
C THR A 136 -0.25 -2.17 -7.28
N ILE A 137 -0.10 -0.92 -7.72
CA ILE A 137 0.09 0.21 -6.81
C ILE A 137 -1.18 0.51 -6.01
N ASN A 138 -2.35 0.47 -6.66
CA ASN A 138 -3.64 0.71 -5.99
C ASN A 138 -3.85 -0.28 -4.83
N HIS A 139 -3.70 -1.58 -5.09
CA HIS A 139 -3.95 -2.61 -4.09
C HIS A 139 -2.98 -2.48 -2.91
N GLN A 140 -1.68 -2.47 -3.18
CA GLN A 140 -0.71 -2.49 -2.08
C GLN A 140 -0.69 -1.18 -1.30
N SER A 141 -0.80 -0.02 -1.95
CA SER A 141 -0.88 1.27 -1.26
C SER A 141 -2.13 1.38 -0.38
N LEU A 142 -3.27 0.88 -0.87
CA LEU A 142 -4.51 0.84 -0.10
C LEU A 142 -4.37 0.01 1.18
N ILE A 143 -3.85 -1.22 1.07
CA ILE A 143 -3.70 -2.13 2.22
C ILE A 143 -2.62 -1.65 3.20
N ALA A 144 -1.50 -1.13 2.70
CA ALA A 144 -0.46 -0.54 3.55
C ALA A 144 -1.00 0.63 4.36
N THR A 145 -1.79 1.51 3.73
CA THR A 145 -2.42 2.67 4.38
C THR A 145 -3.44 2.23 5.43
N LYS A 146 -4.33 1.30 5.09
CA LYS A 146 -5.32 0.76 6.04
C LYS A 146 -4.65 0.13 7.25
N THR A 147 -3.61 -0.67 7.02
CA THR A 147 -2.85 -1.29 8.10
C THR A 147 -2.15 -0.26 8.96
N HIS A 148 -1.54 0.77 8.36
CA HIS A 148 -0.85 1.82 9.12
C HIS A 148 -1.81 2.56 10.06
N ARG A 149 -3.02 2.89 9.62
CA ARG A 149 -4.07 3.48 10.47
C ARG A 149 -4.45 2.57 11.64
N ILE A 150 -4.63 1.27 11.39
CA ILE A 150 -4.93 0.26 12.42
C ILE A 150 -3.79 0.17 13.45
N VAL A 151 -2.54 0.11 12.97
CA VAL A 151 -1.35 0.01 13.84
C VAL A 151 -1.18 1.24 14.73
N GLN A 152 -1.47 2.42 14.23
CA GLN A 152 -1.42 3.65 15.03
C GLN A 152 -2.43 3.63 16.19
N GLU A 153 -3.65 3.14 15.95
CA GLU A 153 -4.66 3.03 17.00
C GLU A 153 -4.40 1.89 18.00
N ALA A 154 -3.55 0.93 17.63
CA ALA A 154 -3.09 -0.11 18.55
C ALA A 154 -2.14 0.42 19.66
N LYS A 155 -1.69 1.67 19.55
CA LYS A 155 -0.86 2.37 20.57
C LYS A 155 0.35 1.54 21.02
N GLY A 156 1.15 1.09 20.02
CA GLY A 156 2.38 0.32 20.24
C GLY A 156 2.18 -1.19 20.46
N ARG A 157 0.94 -1.68 20.51
CA ARG A 157 0.67 -3.11 20.61
C ARG A 157 0.83 -3.77 19.23
N PRO A 158 1.43 -4.98 19.15
CA PRO A 158 1.55 -5.71 17.90
C PRO A 158 0.19 -5.95 17.23
N VAL A 159 0.13 -5.71 15.93
CA VAL A 159 -1.00 -6.04 15.07
C VAL A 159 -0.56 -7.12 14.09
N MET A 160 -1.27 -8.23 14.04
CA MET A 160 -0.99 -9.37 13.17
C MET A 160 -2.00 -9.39 12.01
N GLU A 161 -1.53 -9.65 10.79
CA GLU A 161 -2.39 -9.80 9.62
C GLU A 161 -2.98 -11.21 9.58
N PHE A 162 -4.31 -11.35 9.69
CA PHE A 162 -5.07 -12.61 9.70
C PHE A 162 -6.15 -12.67 8.61
N GLY A 163 -5.94 -11.97 7.51
CA GLY A 163 -6.97 -11.71 6.50
C GLY A 163 -6.99 -12.62 5.28
N ALA A 164 -6.01 -13.52 5.09
CA ALA A 164 -5.84 -14.29 3.84
C ALA A 164 -7.14 -14.91 3.29
N ARG A 165 -7.96 -15.54 4.15
CA ARG A 165 -9.23 -16.20 3.75
C ARG A 165 -10.34 -15.23 3.34
N ARG A 166 -10.14 -13.92 3.49
CA ARG A 166 -11.08 -12.84 3.15
C ARG A 166 -10.57 -11.97 2.00
N ALA A 167 -9.34 -12.19 1.55
CA ALA A 167 -8.74 -11.43 0.44
C ALA A 167 -9.42 -11.75 -0.89
N GLN A 168 -9.32 -10.83 -1.85
CA GLN A 168 -9.77 -11.02 -3.22
C GLN A 168 -8.73 -11.82 -4.01
N GLY A 169 -8.83 -13.13 -3.92
CA GLY A 169 -7.93 -14.07 -4.57
C GLY A 169 -6.60 -14.27 -3.81
N TYR A 170 -5.83 -15.26 -4.25
CA TYR A 170 -4.59 -15.66 -3.56
C TYR A 170 -3.46 -14.64 -3.72
N ASP A 171 -3.39 -13.91 -4.84
CA ASP A 171 -2.45 -12.80 -5.02
C ASP A 171 -2.81 -11.65 -4.08
N GLY A 172 -4.11 -11.32 -3.95
CA GLY A 172 -4.59 -10.35 -2.98
C GLY A 172 -4.22 -10.72 -1.54
N ALA A 173 -4.24 -12.02 -1.19
CA ALA A 173 -3.79 -12.48 0.12
C ALA A 173 -2.28 -12.31 0.30
N THR A 174 -1.47 -12.72 -0.67
CA THR A 174 0.00 -12.74 -0.57
C THR A 174 0.60 -11.33 -0.62
N TYR A 175 0.22 -10.53 -1.62
CA TYR A 175 0.69 -9.14 -1.74
C TYR A 175 0.00 -8.20 -0.75
N GLY A 176 -1.23 -8.50 -0.34
CA GLY A 176 -1.90 -7.80 0.76
C GLY A 176 -1.18 -7.99 2.09
N ALA A 177 -0.69 -9.20 2.40
CA ALA A 177 0.13 -9.45 3.57
C ALA A 177 1.47 -8.69 3.51
N ARG A 178 2.11 -8.61 2.32
CA ARG A 178 3.30 -7.77 2.09
C ARG A 178 3.00 -6.31 2.40
N ALA A 179 1.94 -5.78 1.85
CA ALA A 179 1.52 -4.40 2.05
C ALA A 179 1.16 -4.12 3.52
N ALA A 180 0.47 -5.04 4.19
CA ALA A 180 0.19 -4.94 5.62
C ALA A 180 1.48 -4.89 6.46
N TYR A 181 2.48 -5.68 6.09
CA TYR A 181 3.78 -5.64 6.77
C TYR A 181 4.49 -4.30 6.56
N ILE A 182 4.45 -3.72 5.36
CA ILE A 182 4.93 -2.35 5.11
C ILE A 182 4.17 -1.34 5.99
N GLY A 183 2.85 -1.45 6.10
CA GLY A 183 2.00 -0.60 6.92
C GLY A 183 2.22 -0.73 8.42
N GLY A 184 3.03 -1.69 8.87
CA GLY A 184 3.45 -1.83 10.28
C GLY A 184 2.94 -3.09 10.98
N ALA A 185 2.23 -4.02 10.31
CA ALA A 185 1.87 -5.29 10.89
C ALA A 185 3.11 -6.05 11.41
N ALA A 186 3.01 -6.72 12.55
CA ALA A 186 4.10 -7.45 13.17
C ALA A 186 4.46 -8.74 12.41
N GLY A 187 3.51 -9.29 11.66
CA GLY A 187 3.65 -10.50 10.87
C GLY A 187 2.31 -10.88 10.23
N THR A 188 2.29 -12.03 9.57
CA THR A 188 1.13 -12.52 8.82
C THR A 188 0.82 -13.99 9.15
N ALA A 189 -0.44 -14.39 9.03
CA ALA A 189 -0.81 -15.81 9.00
C ALA A 189 -0.67 -16.44 7.59
N THR A 190 -0.36 -15.65 6.58
CA THR A 190 -0.24 -16.07 5.18
C THR A 190 1.15 -16.66 4.91
N VAL A 191 1.25 -18.00 4.96
CA VAL A 191 2.52 -18.73 4.84
C VAL A 191 3.25 -18.44 3.53
N SER A 192 2.52 -18.28 2.41
CA SER A 192 3.12 -17.91 1.12
C SER A 192 3.84 -16.55 1.17
N ALA A 193 3.27 -15.56 1.84
CA ALA A 193 3.88 -14.25 2.03
C ALA A 193 5.12 -14.34 2.93
N GLY A 194 5.06 -15.16 3.99
CA GLY A 194 6.23 -15.43 4.83
C GLY A 194 7.39 -16.00 4.03
N LYS A 195 7.11 -16.99 3.17
CA LYS A 195 8.10 -17.60 2.28
C LYS A 195 8.66 -16.63 1.24
N ALA A 196 7.78 -15.91 0.56
CA ALA A 196 8.18 -15.03 -0.55
C ALA A 196 8.94 -13.77 -0.09
N PHE A 197 8.54 -13.19 1.05
CA PHE A 197 9.01 -11.86 1.46
C PHE A 197 9.76 -11.87 2.80
N GLY A 198 9.99 -13.02 3.42
CA GLY A 198 10.67 -13.11 4.72
C GLY A 198 9.88 -12.50 5.89
N ILE A 199 8.54 -12.38 5.76
CA ILE A 199 7.68 -11.84 6.80
C ILE A 199 7.51 -12.89 7.92
N PRO A 200 7.58 -12.50 9.22
CA PRO A 200 7.31 -13.42 10.31
C PRO A 200 5.92 -14.07 10.19
N VAL A 201 5.87 -15.40 10.18
CA VAL A 201 4.61 -16.15 10.14
C VAL A 201 4.10 -16.34 11.56
N LEU A 202 2.88 -15.90 11.81
CA LEU A 202 2.25 -15.88 13.13
C LEU A 202 0.89 -16.56 13.06
N GLY A 203 0.55 -17.30 14.09
CA GLY A 203 -0.75 -17.96 14.19
C GLY A 203 -0.84 -18.80 15.46
N THR A 204 -2.04 -19.30 15.75
CA THR A 204 -2.29 -20.19 16.88
C THR A 204 -3.11 -21.38 16.40
N MET A 205 -4.32 -21.58 16.91
CA MET A 205 -5.25 -22.63 16.54
C MET A 205 -6.59 -22.03 16.09
N ALA A 206 -7.43 -22.85 15.48
CA ALA A 206 -8.82 -22.53 15.19
C ALA A 206 -9.77 -23.27 16.15
N HIS A 207 -11.03 -22.85 16.23
CA HIS A 207 -12.05 -23.52 17.05
C HIS A 207 -12.22 -25.00 16.68
N SER A 208 -12.07 -25.38 15.40
CA SER A 208 -12.12 -26.76 14.93
C SER A 208 -11.07 -27.65 15.56
N PHE A 209 -9.90 -27.13 15.94
CA PHE A 209 -8.89 -27.87 16.69
C PHE A 209 -9.43 -28.25 18.08
N VAL A 210 -9.99 -27.28 18.81
CA VAL A 210 -10.59 -27.51 20.13
C VAL A 210 -11.73 -28.52 20.02
N GLN A 211 -12.59 -28.38 19.01
CA GLN A 211 -13.74 -29.28 18.77
C GLN A 211 -13.34 -30.69 18.35
N SER A 212 -12.11 -30.93 17.92
CA SER A 212 -11.63 -32.28 17.51
C SER A 212 -11.22 -33.17 18.69
N PHE A 213 -11.26 -32.66 19.90
CA PHE A 213 -11.00 -33.40 21.16
C PHE A 213 -12.27 -33.59 21.96
N ASP A 214 -12.30 -34.61 22.84
CA ASP A 214 -13.43 -34.88 23.68
C ASP A 214 -13.74 -33.79 24.68
N THR A 215 -12.67 -33.09 25.16
CA THR A 215 -12.79 -31.94 26.04
C THR A 215 -11.89 -30.79 25.61
N GLU A 216 -12.27 -29.56 25.95
CA GLU A 216 -11.46 -28.37 25.73
C GLU A 216 -10.11 -28.45 26.46
N TYR A 217 -10.10 -29.06 27.68
CA TYR A 217 -8.88 -29.29 28.42
C TYR A 217 -7.90 -30.20 27.65
N ASP A 218 -8.38 -31.30 27.06
CA ASP A 218 -7.53 -32.25 26.31
C ASP A 218 -6.93 -31.56 25.07
N ALA A 219 -7.70 -30.74 24.39
CA ALA A 219 -7.20 -29.94 23.27
C ALA A 219 -6.07 -28.96 23.70
N PHE A 220 -6.29 -28.24 24.77
CA PHE A 220 -5.31 -27.29 25.30
C PHE A 220 -4.05 -27.98 25.81
N LYS A 221 -4.20 -29.11 26.50
CA LYS A 221 -3.10 -29.97 26.95
C LYS A 221 -2.26 -30.46 25.77
N ALA A 222 -2.89 -31.03 24.75
CA ALA A 222 -2.21 -31.53 23.56
C ALA A 222 -1.41 -30.42 22.85
N TYR A 223 -2.00 -29.24 22.76
CA TYR A 223 -1.31 -28.09 22.15
C TYR A 223 -0.11 -27.61 22.99
N ALA A 224 -0.28 -27.57 24.32
CA ALA A 224 0.78 -27.15 25.24
C ALA A 224 1.97 -28.11 25.24
N GLU A 225 1.73 -29.40 25.13
CA GLU A 225 2.76 -30.44 25.06
C GLU A 225 3.62 -30.32 23.79
N ILE A 226 3.03 -29.87 22.65
CA ILE A 226 3.73 -29.74 21.37
C ILE A 226 4.41 -28.38 21.23
N TYR A 227 3.77 -27.30 21.73
CA TYR A 227 4.24 -25.93 21.60
C TYR A 227 4.46 -25.23 22.97
N PRO A 228 5.26 -25.78 23.88
CA PRO A 228 5.36 -25.28 25.25
C PRO A 228 5.95 -23.87 25.35
N ASP A 229 6.81 -23.48 24.42
CA ASP A 229 7.48 -22.15 24.42
C ASP A 229 6.62 -21.03 23.84
N SER A 230 5.60 -21.36 23.05
CA SER A 230 4.74 -20.39 22.34
C SER A 230 3.24 -20.70 22.52
N CYS A 231 2.88 -21.34 23.63
CA CYS A 231 1.52 -21.80 23.88
C CYS A 231 0.56 -20.60 24.05
N ILE A 232 -0.28 -20.37 23.04
CA ILE A 232 -1.39 -19.41 23.06
C ILE A 232 -2.68 -20.17 22.81
N LEU A 233 -3.60 -20.14 23.77
CA LEU A 233 -4.82 -20.95 23.78
C LEU A 233 -6.04 -20.12 23.39
N LEU A 234 -6.87 -20.65 22.48
CA LEU A 234 -8.11 -20.03 22.01
C LEU A 234 -9.25 -20.40 22.98
N VAL A 235 -9.63 -19.46 23.82
CA VAL A 235 -10.45 -19.75 25.04
C VAL A 235 -11.94 -19.48 24.89
N ASP A 236 -12.42 -19.13 23.70
CA ASP A 236 -13.82 -18.77 23.46
C ASP A 236 -14.57 -19.76 22.56
N THR A 237 -14.11 -21.02 22.50
CA THR A 237 -14.81 -22.06 21.72
C THR A 237 -16.19 -22.39 22.29
N TYR A 238 -16.34 -22.41 23.62
CA TYR A 238 -17.61 -22.72 24.30
C TYR A 238 -18.04 -21.57 25.24
N ASP A 239 -17.38 -21.40 26.40
CA ASP A 239 -17.62 -20.27 27.32
C ASP A 239 -16.30 -19.77 27.84
N THR A 240 -15.96 -18.54 27.44
CA THR A 240 -14.68 -17.91 27.76
C THR A 240 -14.37 -17.91 29.26
N LEU A 241 -15.34 -17.52 30.10
CA LEU A 241 -15.12 -17.32 31.53
C LEU A 241 -15.35 -18.56 32.39
N LYS A 242 -16.26 -19.47 31.97
CA LYS A 242 -16.62 -20.66 32.76
C LYS A 242 -15.84 -21.91 32.33
N SER A 243 -15.32 -21.96 31.13
CA SER A 243 -14.61 -23.11 30.54
C SER A 243 -13.21 -22.73 30.05
N GLY A 244 -13.12 -21.85 29.07
CA GLY A 244 -11.86 -21.58 28.35
C GLY A 244 -10.73 -21.09 29.24
N ILE A 245 -10.92 -20.00 29.99
CA ILE A 245 -9.89 -19.48 30.89
C ILE A 245 -9.59 -20.42 32.04
N PRO A 246 -10.55 -21.03 32.72
CA PRO A 246 -10.27 -22.07 33.73
C PRO A 246 -9.45 -23.25 33.21
N ASN A 247 -9.76 -23.76 32.02
CA ASN A 247 -8.98 -24.85 31.40
C ASN A 247 -7.58 -24.39 30.97
N ALA A 248 -7.43 -23.16 30.50
CA ALA A 248 -6.11 -22.58 30.18
C ALA A 248 -5.23 -22.42 31.42
N ILE A 249 -5.81 -21.97 32.55
CA ILE A 249 -5.09 -21.88 33.84
C ILE A 249 -4.69 -23.27 34.30
N ARG A 250 -5.61 -24.25 34.26
CA ARG A 250 -5.34 -25.61 34.62
C ARG A 250 -4.21 -26.25 33.80
N VAL A 251 -4.17 -26.00 32.48
CA VAL A 251 -3.08 -26.49 31.59
C VAL A 251 -1.76 -25.76 31.93
N ALA A 252 -1.80 -24.48 32.27
CA ALA A 252 -0.60 -23.78 32.71
C ALA A 252 0.01 -24.42 33.97
N GLU A 253 -0.83 -24.79 34.97
CA GLU A 253 -0.42 -25.38 36.22
C GLU A 253 -0.02 -26.88 36.08
N GLU A 254 -0.84 -27.66 35.41
CA GLU A 254 -0.66 -29.11 35.36
C GLU A 254 0.30 -29.62 34.26
N VAL A 255 0.50 -28.80 33.19
CA VAL A 255 1.29 -29.22 32.02
C VAL A 255 2.53 -28.33 31.86
N LEU A 256 2.36 -27.00 31.74
CA LEU A 256 3.48 -26.12 31.41
C LEU A 256 4.44 -25.90 32.59
N GLN A 257 3.93 -25.64 33.80
CA GLN A 257 4.79 -25.42 34.97
C GLN A 257 5.70 -26.64 35.29
N PRO A 258 5.22 -27.92 35.27
CA PRO A 258 6.11 -29.06 35.44
C PRO A 258 7.22 -29.16 34.39
N MET A 259 7.01 -28.60 33.18
CA MET A 259 8.01 -28.52 32.11
C MET A 259 8.95 -27.30 32.27
N GLY A 260 8.78 -26.50 33.32
CA GLY A 260 9.53 -25.24 33.49
C GLY A 260 9.13 -24.14 32.49
N LYS A 261 7.91 -24.23 31.93
CA LYS A 261 7.35 -23.30 30.93
C LYS A 261 6.20 -22.49 31.51
N THR A 262 5.81 -21.43 30.79
CA THR A 262 4.71 -20.56 31.19
C THR A 262 3.70 -20.44 30.02
N LEU A 263 2.44 -20.22 30.33
CA LEU A 263 1.43 -19.91 29.33
C LEU A 263 1.75 -18.57 28.64
N ALA A 264 2.11 -18.63 27.37
CA ALA A 264 2.49 -17.45 26.61
C ALA A 264 1.32 -16.47 26.44
N GLY A 265 0.12 -17.01 26.18
CA GLY A 265 -1.06 -16.16 26.02
C GLY A 265 -2.36 -16.92 25.92
N ILE A 266 -3.44 -16.14 25.92
CA ILE A 266 -4.78 -16.56 25.53
C ILE A 266 -5.26 -15.71 24.36
N ARG A 267 -6.15 -16.27 23.52
CA ARG A 267 -6.81 -15.55 22.45
C ARG A 267 -8.31 -15.62 22.59
N ILE A 268 -8.96 -14.45 22.42
CA ILE A 268 -10.42 -14.29 22.42
C ILE A 268 -10.83 -13.76 21.04
N ASP A 269 -11.74 -14.45 20.35
CA ASP A 269 -12.17 -14.18 18.98
C ASP A 269 -13.63 -13.69 18.89
N SER A 270 -14.35 -13.65 20.03
CA SER A 270 -15.78 -13.33 20.07
C SER A 270 -16.20 -12.65 21.37
N GLY A 271 -17.44 -12.12 21.38
CA GLY A 271 -18.07 -11.51 22.55
C GLY A 271 -17.69 -10.06 22.82
N ASP A 272 -18.04 -9.56 24.01
CA ASP A 272 -17.69 -8.20 24.47
C ASP A 272 -16.20 -8.12 24.85
N ILE A 273 -15.42 -7.55 23.94
CA ILE A 273 -13.95 -7.49 24.08
C ILE A 273 -13.52 -6.79 25.37
N ALA A 274 -14.09 -5.63 25.67
CA ALA A 274 -13.68 -4.85 26.82
C ALA A 274 -14.02 -5.54 28.14
N TYR A 275 -15.20 -6.12 28.24
CA TYR A 275 -15.63 -6.89 29.41
C TYR A 275 -14.81 -8.16 29.58
N LEU A 276 -14.69 -8.98 28.51
CA LEU A 276 -14.02 -10.27 28.59
C LEU A 276 -12.53 -10.12 28.91
N THR A 277 -11.84 -9.17 28.30
CA THR A 277 -10.40 -8.97 28.55
C THR A 277 -10.11 -8.50 29.97
N LYS A 278 -10.96 -7.65 30.57
CA LYS A 278 -10.84 -7.25 31.98
C LYS A 278 -11.04 -8.42 32.92
N LYS A 279 -12.06 -9.27 32.67
CA LYS A 279 -12.31 -10.47 33.46
C LYS A 279 -11.20 -11.50 33.29
N ALA A 280 -10.76 -11.74 32.05
CA ALA A 280 -9.65 -12.62 31.73
C ALA A 280 -8.36 -12.22 32.48
N ARG A 281 -8.00 -10.94 32.43
CA ARG A 281 -6.81 -10.45 33.14
C ARG A 281 -6.91 -10.67 34.65
N MET A 282 -8.07 -10.39 35.25
CA MET A 282 -8.29 -10.62 36.66
C MET A 282 -8.15 -12.11 37.04
N MET A 283 -8.72 -13.03 36.25
CA MET A 283 -8.64 -14.47 36.51
C MET A 283 -7.20 -14.98 36.37
N LEU A 284 -6.48 -14.55 35.33
CA LEU A 284 -5.06 -14.89 35.13
C LEU A 284 -4.17 -14.35 36.26
N ASP A 285 -4.42 -13.13 36.74
CA ASP A 285 -3.66 -12.52 37.83
C ASP A 285 -3.88 -13.27 39.16
N VAL A 286 -5.11 -13.66 39.44
CA VAL A 286 -5.46 -14.47 40.64
C VAL A 286 -4.75 -15.83 40.60
N ALA A 287 -4.59 -16.43 39.40
CA ALA A 287 -3.86 -17.68 39.21
C ALA A 287 -2.31 -17.49 39.16
N GLY A 288 -1.79 -16.27 39.40
CA GLY A 288 -0.36 -15.99 39.33
C GLY A 288 0.21 -15.88 37.91
N LEU A 289 -0.63 -15.93 36.87
CA LEU A 289 -0.24 -15.87 35.45
C LEU A 289 -0.16 -14.41 34.94
N THR A 290 0.53 -13.56 35.68
CA THR A 290 0.58 -12.09 35.45
C THR A 290 1.26 -11.71 34.13
N ASN A 291 2.13 -12.56 33.58
CA ASN A 291 2.86 -12.34 32.31
C ASN A 291 2.14 -12.89 31.09
N THR A 292 1.08 -13.71 31.27
CA THR A 292 0.30 -14.29 30.17
C THR A 292 -0.37 -13.19 29.36
N LYS A 293 -0.14 -13.18 28.03
CA LYS A 293 -0.65 -12.17 27.12
C LYS A 293 -2.10 -12.42 26.74
N ILE A 294 -2.83 -11.34 26.45
CA ILE A 294 -4.21 -11.42 25.95
C ILE A 294 -4.22 -10.89 24.51
N SER A 295 -4.52 -11.76 23.55
CA SER A 295 -4.64 -11.44 22.13
C SER A 295 -6.12 -11.43 21.73
N ILE A 296 -6.50 -10.46 20.90
CA ILE A 296 -7.88 -10.32 20.40
C ILE A 296 -7.88 -10.41 18.87
N SER A 297 -8.86 -11.14 18.33
CA SER A 297 -9.09 -11.26 16.90
C SER A 297 -10.59 -11.37 16.61
N ASN A 298 -11.24 -10.30 16.22
CA ASN A 298 -12.67 -10.30 15.84
C ASN A 298 -13.05 -9.01 15.14
N SER A 299 -13.28 -9.04 13.83
CA SER A 299 -13.81 -7.93 13.02
C SER A 299 -13.22 -6.54 13.34
N LEU A 300 -11.98 -6.52 13.79
CA LEU A 300 -11.28 -5.33 14.26
C LEU A 300 -10.96 -4.38 13.10
N ASP A 301 -11.08 -3.09 13.38
CA ASP A 301 -10.57 -1.99 12.59
C ASP A 301 -9.99 -0.91 13.50
N GLU A 302 -9.49 0.19 12.93
CA GLU A 302 -8.91 1.30 13.67
C GLU A 302 -9.90 1.93 14.68
N TYR A 303 -11.18 2.01 14.34
CA TYR A 303 -12.21 2.62 15.20
C TYR A 303 -12.55 1.72 16.38
N LEU A 304 -12.74 0.42 16.12
CA LEU A 304 -13.04 -0.53 17.19
C LEU A 304 -11.85 -0.71 18.13
N ILE A 305 -10.62 -0.78 17.60
CA ILE A 305 -9.40 -0.87 18.43
C ILE A 305 -9.30 0.35 19.37
N ARG A 306 -9.46 1.56 18.84
CA ARG A 306 -9.49 2.78 19.67
C ARG A 306 -10.55 2.69 20.75
N SER A 307 -11.78 2.37 20.37
CA SER A 307 -12.92 2.32 21.27
C SER A 307 -12.72 1.32 22.42
N VAL A 308 -12.27 0.10 22.14
CA VAL A 308 -12.08 -0.91 23.21
C VAL A 308 -10.92 -0.55 24.13
N LEU A 309 -9.87 0.09 23.63
CA LEU A 309 -8.77 0.60 24.46
C LEU A 309 -9.23 1.75 25.36
N GLU A 310 -10.02 2.68 24.87
CA GLU A 310 -10.64 3.76 25.66
C GLU A 310 -11.57 3.22 26.74
N GLN A 311 -12.28 2.13 26.48
CA GLN A 311 -13.07 1.40 27.47
C GLN A 311 -12.23 0.67 28.52
N GLY A 312 -10.90 0.71 28.42
CA GLY A 312 -9.96 0.09 29.37
C GLY A 312 -9.78 -1.41 29.20
N ALA A 313 -10.01 -1.94 27.98
CA ALA A 313 -9.71 -3.33 27.66
C ALA A 313 -8.25 -3.69 27.96
N ARG A 314 -8.00 -4.90 28.41
CA ARG A 314 -6.68 -5.41 28.76
C ARG A 314 -6.14 -6.30 27.64
N ILE A 315 -5.55 -5.68 26.64
CA ILE A 315 -5.13 -6.31 25.38
C ILE A 315 -3.63 -6.09 25.20
N ASP A 316 -2.93 -7.15 24.83
CA ASP A 316 -1.48 -7.10 24.53
C ASP A 316 -1.21 -7.11 23.03
N SER A 317 -2.09 -7.71 22.20
CA SER A 317 -1.93 -7.77 20.74
C SER A 317 -3.27 -7.95 20.02
N PHE A 318 -3.28 -7.62 18.73
CA PHE A 318 -4.46 -7.69 17.87
C PHE A 318 -4.20 -8.56 16.64
N GLY A 319 -5.14 -9.44 16.31
CA GLY A 319 -5.19 -10.15 15.03
C GLY A 319 -6.29 -9.52 14.16
N VAL A 320 -5.92 -8.88 13.07
CA VAL A 320 -6.87 -8.18 12.20
C VAL A 320 -6.96 -8.89 10.84
N GLY A 321 -8.16 -9.20 10.41
CA GLY A 321 -8.41 -9.97 9.19
C GLY A 321 -9.08 -9.15 8.10
N GLU A 322 -10.41 -9.37 7.95
CA GLU A 322 -11.23 -8.86 6.85
C GLU A 322 -11.07 -7.36 6.63
N ASN A 323 -11.25 -6.54 7.67
CA ASN A 323 -11.24 -5.08 7.53
C ASN A 323 -9.89 -4.54 7.05
N MET A 324 -8.78 -5.22 7.39
CA MET A 324 -7.43 -4.86 6.93
C MET A 324 -7.21 -5.29 5.48
N ILE A 325 -7.35 -6.58 5.18
CA ILE A 325 -6.94 -7.16 3.89
C ILE A 325 -7.82 -6.73 2.72
N THR A 326 -9.04 -6.29 2.99
CA THR A 326 -9.98 -5.80 1.97
C THR A 326 -10.12 -4.28 1.98
N SER A 327 -9.51 -3.59 2.96
CA SER A 327 -9.80 -2.18 3.23
C SER A 327 -11.31 -1.90 3.23
N LYS A 328 -12.08 -2.70 3.98
CA LYS A 328 -13.54 -2.84 3.87
C LYS A 328 -14.32 -1.53 3.86
N SER A 329 -13.87 -0.54 4.61
CA SER A 329 -14.51 0.79 4.70
C SER A 329 -14.31 1.65 3.44
N SER A 330 -13.21 1.42 2.69
CA SER A 330 -12.89 2.11 1.44
C SER A 330 -12.10 1.16 0.53
N PRO A 331 -12.76 0.23 -0.18
CA PRO A 331 -12.10 -0.88 -0.87
C PRO A 331 -11.45 -0.49 -2.20
N VAL A 332 -11.54 0.76 -2.61
CA VAL A 332 -11.01 1.26 -3.89
C VAL A 332 -10.06 2.43 -3.63
N PHE A 333 -8.83 2.31 -4.09
CA PHE A 333 -7.84 3.39 -4.02
C PHE A 333 -8.13 4.53 -5.00
N GLY A 334 -8.56 4.19 -6.21
CA GLY A 334 -8.94 5.16 -7.24
C GLY A 334 -7.77 5.88 -7.90
N GLY A 335 -6.60 5.25 -7.96
CA GLY A 335 -5.48 5.72 -8.78
C GLY A 335 -5.84 5.72 -10.27
N VAL A 336 -5.23 6.63 -11.00
CA VAL A 336 -5.42 6.80 -12.45
C VAL A 336 -4.08 6.98 -13.13
N TYR A 337 -4.00 6.57 -14.40
CA TYR A 337 -2.84 6.73 -15.26
C TYR A 337 -3.24 7.59 -16.46
N LYS A 338 -2.58 8.73 -16.65
CA LYS A 338 -3.05 9.71 -17.63
C LYS A 338 -1.87 10.33 -18.39
N MET A 339 -2.06 10.46 -19.72
CA MET A 339 -1.12 11.15 -20.57
C MET A 339 -0.95 12.60 -20.11
N ALA A 340 0.28 13.01 -19.91
CA ALA A 340 0.67 14.34 -19.45
C ALA A 340 1.37 15.15 -20.56
N ALA A 341 2.12 14.50 -21.45
CA ALA A 341 2.79 15.13 -22.58
C ALA A 341 3.09 14.15 -23.68
N MET A 342 3.48 14.67 -24.86
CA MET A 342 4.11 13.95 -25.95
C MET A 342 5.33 14.73 -26.45
N GLU A 343 6.30 14.05 -27.05
CA GLU A 343 7.38 14.74 -27.78
C GLU A 343 6.96 14.98 -29.25
N LYS A 344 7.23 16.18 -29.72
CA LYS A 344 7.05 16.54 -31.12
C LYS A 344 8.22 17.42 -31.55
N ASP A 345 8.91 17.04 -32.63
CA ASP A 345 10.07 17.79 -33.15
C ASP A 345 11.14 18.09 -32.07
N GLY A 346 11.37 17.13 -31.17
CA GLY A 346 12.32 17.26 -30.06
C GLY A 346 11.85 18.15 -28.89
N GLN A 347 10.59 18.60 -28.90
CA GLN A 347 10.01 19.43 -27.84
C GLN A 347 8.92 18.68 -27.09
N ILE A 348 8.86 18.86 -25.78
CA ILE A 348 7.79 18.33 -24.93
C ILE A 348 6.54 19.18 -25.09
N VAL A 349 5.48 18.60 -25.63
CA VAL A 349 4.18 19.24 -25.84
C VAL A 349 3.22 18.75 -24.75
N PRO A 350 2.88 19.61 -23.77
CA PRO A 350 1.96 19.24 -22.70
C PRO A 350 0.58 18.84 -23.21
N LYS A 351 -0.03 17.83 -22.56
CA LYS A 351 -1.39 17.35 -22.82
C LYS A 351 -2.22 17.49 -21.56
N ILE A 352 -3.49 17.86 -21.72
CA ILE A 352 -4.44 17.99 -20.60
C ILE A 352 -5.74 17.29 -20.93
N LYS A 353 -6.28 16.56 -19.93
CA LYS A 353 -7.66 16.10 -19.98
C LYS A 353 -8.55 17.11 -19.28
N ILE A 354 -9.53 17.64 -20.01
CA ILE A 354 -10.57 18.52 -19.50
C ILE A 354 -11.80 17.70 -19.11
N SER A 355 -12.51 18.14 -18.09
CA SER A 355 -13.73 17.50 -17.59
C SER A 355 -14.62 18.54 -16.94
N GLU A 356 -15.93 18.37 -17.00
CA GLU A 356 -16.90 19.16 -16.24
C GLU A 356 -16.64 19.08 -14.72
N ASN A 357 -16.16 17.93 -14.26
CA ASN A 357 -15.74 17.76 -12.89
C ASN A 357 -14.29 18.25 -12.73
N LYS A 358 -14.07 19.36 -12.02
CA LYS A 358 -12.77 20.01 -11.79
C LYS A 358 -11.72 19.05 -11.23
N GLU A 359 -12.11 18.10 -10.37
CA GLU A 359 -11.21 17.11 -9.79
C GLU A 359 -10.64 16.12 -10.82
N LYS A 360 -11.25 16.02 -12.01
CA LYS A 360 -10.80 15.16 -13.10
C LYS A 360 -9.87 15.85 -14.09
N ILE A 361 -9.65 17.15 -13.94
CA ILE A 361 -8.71 17.91 -14.76
C ILE A 361 -7.29 17.54 -14.36
N THR A 362 -6.45 17.18 -15.34
CA THR A 362 -5.07 16.73 -15.10
C THR A 362 -4.10 17.90 -15.08
N ASN A 363 -2.93 17.70 -14.48
CA ASN A 363 -1.81 18.64 -14.59
C ASN A 363 -0.99 18.30 -15.85
N PRO A 364 -0.81 19.24 -16.80
CA PRO A 364 -0.13 18.99 -18.06
C PRO A 364 1.40 18.96 -17.90
N GLY A 365 2.07 18.33 -18.87
CA GLY A 365 3.52 18.39 -19.05
C GLY A 365 4.31 17.34 -18.30
N TYR A 366 5.59 17.21 -18.64
CA TYR A 366 6.54 16.42 -17.85
C TYR A 366 6.88 17.18 -16.57
N LYS A 367 6.63 16.54 -15.42
CA LYS A 367 6.66 17.17 -14.10
C LYS A 367 7.54 16.40 -13.13
N LYS A 368 7.97 17.10 -12.09
CA LYS A 368 8.60 16.56 -10.89
C LYS A 368 7.84 17.04 -9.66
N VAL A 369 7.97 16.29 -8.58
CA VAL A 369 7.37 16.62 -7.28
C VAL A 369 8.46 16.71 -6.22
N TYR A 370 8.44 17.80 -5.46
CA TYR A 370 9.39 18.08 -4.38
C TYR A 370 8.67 18.30 -3.07
N ARG A 371 9.15 17.66 -2.00
CA ARG A 371 8.69 17.94 -0.64
C ARG A 371 9.46 19.08 -0.04
N LEU A 372 8.73 20.09 0.44
CA LEU A 372 9.27 21.30 1.06
C LEU A 372 9.29 21.12 2.57
N ILE A 373 10.44 21.29 3.19
CA ILE A 373 10.68 21.10 4.63
C ILE A 373 10.99 22.45 5.28
N GLU A 374 10.29 22.79 6.33
CA GLU A 374 10.58 23.97 7.15
C GLU A 374 11.83 23.76 7.99
N ASN A 375 12.80 24.67 7.92
CA ASN A 375 14.09 24.53 8.59
C ASN A 375 13.97 24.56 10.13
N GLU A 376 13.04 25.34 10.67
CA GLU A 376 12.85 25.50 12.11
C GLU A 376 12.29 24.23 12.78
N THR A 377 11.29 23.62 12.16
CA THR A 377 10.56 22.47 12.73
C THR A 377 11.02 21.12 12.19
N ASN A 378 11.76 21.12 11.09
CA ASN A 378 12.06 19.93 10.27
C ASN A 378 10.81 19.17 9.83
N LYS A 379 9.69 19.88 9.61
CA LYS A 379 8.41 19.33 9.18
C LYS A 379 8.10 19.71 7.74
N ALA A 380 7.41 18.84 7.03
CA ALA A 380 6.94 19.11 5.68
C ALA A 380 5.82 20.17 5.71
N ILE A 381 6.00 21.17 4.85
CA ILE A 381 5.08 22.30 4.71
C ILE A 381 4.03 22.01 3.64
N ALA A 382 4.49 21.50 2.51
CA ALA A 382 3.73 21.20 1.32
C ALA A 382 4.58 20.36 0.35
N ASP A 383 3.96 19.76 -0.65
CA ASP A 383 4.64 19.24 -1.81
C ASP A 383 4.34 20.16 -3.00
N ILE A 384 5.37 20.47 -3.81
CA ILE A 384 5.21 21.26 -5.02
C ILE A 384 5.38 20.39 -6.25
N VAL A 385 4.42 20.46 -7.16
CA VAL A 385 4.50 19.88 -8.51
C VAL A 385 4.86 20.98 -9.49
N MET A 386 5.91 20.76 -10.28
CA MET A 386 6.43 21.76 -11.23
C MET A 386 6.91 21.08 -12.51
N PHE A 387 7.09 21.84 -13.60
CA PHE A 387 7.70 21.27 -14.79
C PHE A 387 9.13 20.79 -14.50
N ALA A 388 9.54 19.72 -15.13
CA ALA A 388 10.82 19.08 -14.86
C ALA A 388 12.06 19.94 -15.18
N ASP A 389 11.89 20.97 -16.00
CA ASP A 389 12.93 21.94 -16.36
C ASP A 389 12.96 23.19 -15.45
N GLU A 390 12.07 23.28 -14.46
CA GLU A 390 12.11 24.32 -13.43
C GLU A 390 13.08 23.93 -12.30
N THR A 391 13.62 24.92 -11.63
CA THR A 391 14.54 24.74 -10.49
C THR A 391 14.08 25.52 -9.27
N ILE A 392 14.30 25.00 -8.09
CA ILE A 392 14.04 25.68 -6.81
C ILE A 392 15.37 26.23 -6.29
N ASP A 393 15.39 27.52 -5.95
CA ASP A 393 16.49 28.16 -5.23
C ASP A 393 16.03 28.38 -3.78
N PRO A 394 16.54 27.62 -2.79
CA PRO A 394 16.05 27.71 -1.42
C PRO A 394 16.38 29.04 -0.73
N GLU A 395 17.31 29.83 -1.31
CA GLU A 395 17.65 31.15 -0.79
C GLU A 395 16.68 32.24 -1.26
N LYS A 396 15.75 31.92 -2.17
CA LYS A 396 14.74 32.86 -2.69
C LYS A 396 13.35 32.51 -2.19
N ASN A 397 12.48 33.53 -2.19
CA ASN A 397 11.07 33.31 -1.91
C ASN A 397 10.46 32.38 -2.98
N LEU A 398 9.68 31.39 -2.53
CA LEU A 398 8.95 30.46 -3.37
C LEU A 398 7.46 30.60 -3.13
N THR A 399 6.69 30.97 -4.15
CA THR A 399 5.23 30.98 -4.09
C THR A 399 4.67 29.73 -4.75
N ILE A 400 3.83 29.01 -4.03
CA ILE A 400 3.14 27.81 -4.47
C ILE A 400 1.64 28.08 -4.55
N TYR A 401 0.95 27.47 -5.52
CA TYR A 401 -0.42 27.79 -5.89
C TYR A 401 -1.29 26.54 -5.83
N SER A 402 -2.51 26.70 -5.31
CA SER A 402 -3.50 25.62 -5.28
C SER A 402 -3.74 25.02 -6.67
N GLN A 403 -4.08 23.74 -6.71
CA GLN A 403 -4.39 22.95 -7.92
C GLN A 403 -5.44 23.59 -8.84
N TYR A 404 -6.32 24.44 -8.29
CA TYR A 404 -7.52 24.92 -8.99
C TYR A 404 -7.62 26.44 -9.11
N ASP A 405 -7.04 27.17 -8.16
CA ASP A 405 -7.30 28.59 -7.99
C ASP A 405 -6.02 29.36 -7.64
N LYS A 406 -5.54 30.20 -8.55
CA LYS A 406 -4.31 30.98 -8.36
C LYS A 406 -4.40 32.00 -7.20
N TRP A 407 -5.60 32.44 -6.80
CA TRP A 407 -5.76 33.33 -5.65
C TRP A 407 -5.41 32.65 -4.31
N LYS A 408 -5.55 31.33 -4.23
CA LYS A 408 -5.14 30.55 -3.07
C LYS A 408 -3.68 30.13 -3.25
N ASN A 409 -2.79 30.84 -2.60
CA ASN A 409 -1.36 30.60 -2.68
C ASN A 409 -0.67 30.75 -1.32
N LYS A 410 0.56 30.29 -1.22
CA LYS A 410 1.43 30.44 -0.06
C LYS A 410 2.84 30.80 -0.53
N THR A 411 3.45 31.83 0.09
CA THR A 411 4.84 32.19 -0.17
C THR A 411 5.72 31.73 0.99
N LEU A 412 6.73 30.94 0.67
CA LEU A 412 7.80 30.54 1.58
C LEU A 412 8.95 31.54 1.45
N ILE A 413 9.49 31.95 2.60
CA ILE A 413 10.59 32.92 2.64
C ILE A 413 11.91 32.22 2.34
N GLY A 414 12.76 32.81 1.50
CA GLY A 414 14.08 32.27 1.20
C GLY A 414 14.92 32.07 2.45
N GLY A 415 15.65 30.96 2.52
CA GLY A 415 16.43 30.54 3.69
C GLY A 415 15.63 29.85 4.79
N SER A 416 14.27 29.86 4.74
CA SER A 416 13.44 29.22 5.77
C SER A 416 13.06 27.77 5.48
N TYR A 417 13.39 27.26 4.32
CA TYR A 417 13.01 25.92 3.87
C TYR A 417 14.13 25.23 3.10
N THR A 418 14.07 23.91 3.10
CA THR A 418 14.81 23.01 2.22
C THR A 418 13.83 22.14 1.44
N PHE A 419 14.32 21.34 0.50
CA PHE A 419 13.48 20.46 -0.30
C PHE A 419 14.23 19.20 -0.75
N PHE A 420 13.46 18.18 -1.15
CA PHE A 420 14.01 17.01 -1.84
C PHE A 420 12.99 16.48 -2.86
N GLU A 421 13.50 15.89 -3.95
CA GLU A 421 12.68 15.25 -4.98
C GLU A 421 12.11 13.93 -4.46
N LEU A 422 10.79 13.75 -4.55
CA LEU A 422 10.10 12.54 -4.08
C LEU A 422 10.33 11.35 -5.01
N GLN A 423 10.23 11.55 -6.32
CA GLN A 423 10.44 10.49 -7.29
C GLN A 423 11.92 10.16 -7.46
N LYS A 424 12.21 8.89 -7.72
CA LYS A 424 13.54 8.38 -8.03
C LYS A 424 13.50 7.65 -9.37
N PRO A 425 14.60 7.64 -10.16
CA PRO A 425 14.68 6.84 -11.37
C PRO A 425 14.60 5.34 -11.00
N ILE A 426 13.74 4.63 -11.72
CA ILE A 426 13.50 3.18 -11.55
C ILE A 426 14.03 2.43 -12.78
N PHE A 427 13.63 2.87 -13.96
CA PHE A 427 14.18 2.44 -15.24
C PHE A 427 14.74 3.66 -15.98
N VAL A 428 15.84 3.48 -16.66
CA VAL A 428 16.42 4.47 -17.59
C VAL A 428 16.72 3.74 -18.89
N ASP A 429 16.06 4.16 -19.98
CA ASP A 429 16.21 3.57 -21.30
C ASP A 429 16.13 2.02 -21.26
N GLY A 430 15.09 1.51 -20.58
CA GLY A 430 14.78 0.09 -20.44
C GLY A 430 15.59 -0.65 -19.38
N GLU A 431 16.66 -0.07 -18.84
CA GLU A 431 17.49 -0.70 -17.83
C GLU A 431 17.04 -0.33 -16.41
N CYS A 432 16.81 -1.35 -15.55
CA CYS A 432 16.47 -1.11 -14.16
C CYS A 432 17.67 -0.57 -13.38
N VAL A 433 17.54 0.66 -12.91
CA VAL A 433 18.60 1.34 -12.11
C VAL A 433 18.23 1.44 -10.63
N TYR A 434 17.06 0.94 -10.23
CA TYR A 434 16.57 1.01 -8.86
C TYR A 434 17.31 -0.01 -7.98
N GLU A 435 17.86 0.46 -6.87
CA GLU A 435 18.41 -0.38 -5.85
C GLU A 435 17.28 -1.01 -5.02
N GLU A 436 17.12 -2.31 -5.12
CA GLU A 436 16.07 -3.04 -4.41
C GLU A 436 16.23 -2.89 -2.89
N LYS A 437 15.14 -2.56 -2.21
CA LYS A 437 15.09 -2.40 -0.76
C LYS A 437 14.45 -3.61 -0.09
N THR A 438 15.03 -4.01 1.03
CA THR A 438 14.38 -5.02 1.89
C THR A 438 13.09 -4.47 2.52
N LEU A 439 12.17 -5.35 2.90
CA LEU A 439 10.97 -4.92 3.62
C LEU A 439 11.28 -4.20 4.94
N ALA A 440 12.38 -4.54 5.61
CA ALA A 440 12.83 -3.84 6.81
C ALA A 440 13.20 -2.38 6.52
N GLU A 441 13.94 -2.13 5.44
CA GLU A 441 14.29 -0.78 5.00
C GLU A 441 13.04 0.02 4.56
N ILE A 442 12.08 -0.62 3.87
CA ILE A 442 10.82 0.03 3.49
C ILE A 442 10.01 0.41 4.73
N ARG A 443 9.91 -0.47 5.73
CA ARG A 443 9.26 -0.15 7.02
C ARG A 443 9.95 0.98 7.77
N GLU A 444 11.27 1.01 7.74
CA GLU A 444 12.03 2.11 8.35
C GLU A 444 11.81 3.42 7.59
N ASN A 445 11.65 3.37 6.25
CA ASN A 445 11.27 4.54 5.46
C ASN A 445 9.88 5.07 5.87
N VAL A 446 8.87 4.19 6.13
CA VAL A 446 7.56 4.64 6.65
C VAL A 446 7.73 5.48 7.91
N LYS A 447 8.53 5.00 8.88
CA LYS A 447 8.77 5.73 10.13
C LYS A 447 9.51 7.04 9.88
N LYS A 448 10.63 6.98 9.15
CA LYS A 448 11.47 8.15 8.84
C LYS A 448 10.68 9.24 8.13
N GLN A 449 9.94 8.90 7.10
CA GLN A 449 9.12 9.85 6.34
C GLN A 449 7.94 10.37 7.19
N GLY A 450 7.36 9.50 8.05
CA GLY A 450 6.32 9.89 8.99
C GLY A 450 6.78 10.97 9.99
N THR A 451 8.05 10.92 10.44
CA THR A 451 8.58 11.96 11.33
C THR A 451 8.66 13.35 10.69
N LEU A 452 8.69 13.43 9.37
CA LEU A 452 8.67 14.70 8.63
C LEU A 452 7.27 15.33 8.58
N LEU A 453 6.22 14.57 8.84
CA LEU A 453 4.85 15.07 8.78
C LEU A 453 4.37 15.53 10.17
N TRP A 454 3.38 16.42 10.18
CA TRP A 454 2.71 16.84 11.40
C TRP A 454 1.77 15.74 11.90
N ASP A 455 1.66 15.56 13.21
CA ASP A 455 0.81 14.53 13.83
C ASP A 455 -0.68 14.68 13.43
N GLU A 456 -1.10 15.90 13.13
CA GLU A 456 -2.44 16.23 12.67
C GLU A 456 -2.82 15.55 11.35
N ILE A 457 -1.87 15.20 10.51
CA ILE A 457 -2.09 14.48 9.23
C ILE A 457 -2.50 13.03 9.51
N PHE A 458 -2.02 12.47 10.62
CA PHE A 458 -2.28 11.07 11.00
C PHE A 458 -3.55 10.88 11.83
N ARG A 459 -4.29 11.95 12.15
CA ARG A 459 -5.56 11.82 12.87
C ARG A 459 -6.51 10.90 12.16
N LEU A 460 -7.19 10.05 12.93
CA LEU A 460 -8.17 9.11 12.38
C LEU A 460 -9.40 9.85 11.84
N GLU A 461 -9.81 10.89 12.54
CA GLU A 461 -10.94 11.75 12.18
C GLU A 461 -10.46 13.20 12.05
N TYR A 462 -10.98 13.90 11.05
CA TYR A 462 -10.63 15.30 10.77
C TYR A 462 -9.11 15.52 10.64
N PRO A 463 -8.41 14.72 9.82
CA PRO A 463 -7.00 14.95 9.61
C PRO A 463 -6.76 16.32 8.97
N HIS A 464 -5.63 16.92 9.28
CA HIS A 464 -5.19 18.11 8.58
C HIS A 464 -4.96 17.82 7.09
N ALA A 465 -5.49 18.67 6.22
CA ALA A 465 -5.27 18.55 4.78
C ALA A 465 -3.84 18.99 4.44
N TYR A 466 -3.05 18.06 3.90
CA TYR A 466 -1.73 18.36 3.38
C TYR A 466 -1.83 19.05 2.00
N TYR A 467 -0.97 20.00 1.74
CA TYR A 467 -1.00 20.78 0.52
C TYR A 467 -0.09 20.19 -0.54
N VAL A 468 -0.67 19.89 -1.71
CA VAL A 468 0.06 19.56 -2.94
C VAL A 468 -0.26 20.66 -3.94
N ASP A 469 0.65 21.58 -4.09
CA ASP A 469 0.47 22.81 -4.82
C ASP A 469 1.34 22.85 -6.11
N LEU A 470 1.07 23.79 -6.99
CA LEU A 470 1.73 23.90 -8.28
C LEU A 470 2.72 25.08 -8.29
N SER A 471 3.76 24.99 -9.12
CA SER A 471 4.58 26.14 -9.46
C SER A 471 3.75 27.19 -10.23
N GLU A 472 4.19 28.46 -10.21
CA GLU A 472 3.51 29.54 -10.94
C GLU A 472 3.40 29.23 -12.44
N ARG A 473 4.50 28.76 -13.04
CA ARG A 473 4.55 28.41 -14.46
C ARG A 473 3.58 27.29 -14.81
N LEU A 474 3.47 26.26 -13.96
CA LEU A 474 2.59 25.13 -14.21
C LEU A 474 1.11 25.51 -14.08
N ILE A 475 0.73 26.28 -13.05
CA ILE A 475 -0.67 26.73 -12.90
C ILE A 475 -1.07 27.69 -14.03
N ASP A 476 -0.20 28.62 -14.43
CA ASP A 476 -0.48 29.55 -15.55
C ASP A 476 -0.66 28.79 -16.86
N TYR A 477 0.22 27.83 -17.13
CA TYR A 477 0.11 26.99 -18.31
C TYR A 477 -1.19 26.16 -18.32
N LYS A 478 -1.54 25.56 -17.18
CA LYS A 478 -2.79 24.81 -17.02
C LYS A 478 -4.02 25.68 -17.28
N LEU A 479 -4.08 26.86 -16.67
CA LEU A 479 -5.20 27.80 -16.86
C LEU A 479 -5.32 28.26 -18.32
N LYS A 480 -4.21 28.61 -18.96
CA LYS A 480 -4.19 28.95 -20.39
C LYS A 480 -4.73 27.84 -21.27
N MET A 481 -4.32 26.57 -21.04
CA MET A 481 -4.83 25.42 -21.81
C MET A 481 -6.34 25.24 -21.60
N LEU A 482 -6.86 25.54 -20.41
CA LEU A 482 -8.30 25.48 -20.13
C LEU A 482 -9.08 26.56 -20.88
N GLU A 483 -8.57 27.79 -20.92
CA GLU A 483 -9.15 28.92 -21.68
C GLU A 483 -9.18 28.61 -23.18
N GLU A 484 -8.06 28.18 -23.77
CA GLU A 484 -7.95 27.88 -25.21
C GLU A 484 -8.88 26.76 -25.69
N LYS A 485 -9.30 25.86 -24.82
CA LYS A 485 -10.15 24.72 -25.17
C LYS A 485 -11.62 24.90 -24.79
N HIS A 486 -11.97 25.95 -24.01
CA HIS A 486 -13.33 26.35 -23.71
C HIS A 486 -13.85 27.48 -24.63
N GLY A 487 -12.97 28.10 -25.43
CA GLY A 487 -13.35 29.02 -26.50
C GLY A 487 -13.60 28.27 -27.78
#